data_f4848d7efc4ebcf3c72670a3b24bedd1
#
_entry.id   f4848d7efc4ebcf3c72670a3b24bedd1
#
_cell.length_a   1.000
_cell.length_b   1.000
_cell.length_c   1.000
_cell.angle_alpha   90.00
_cell.angle_beta   90.00
_cell.angle_gamma   90.00
#
_symmetry.space_group_name_H-M   'P 1'
#
loop_
_entity.id
_entity.type
_entity.pdbx_description
1 polymer ?
#
loop_
_entity_poly.entity_id
_entity_poly.type
_entity_poly.pdbx_seq_one_letter_code
_entity_poly.pdbx_strand_id
1 'polypeptide(L)'
;MYEKTFPNKRFKLTLEFLQKHVKISETIFDFGVPNPFSKIMEENGYIVKNTKGEDLDNDQTALQTEEYTVFTAFEIFEHLLNPYTILQNVKCDKLLISIPLRLWFSPAYRSKTDMWDRHYHEFEDWQLDWLLEKTGWKITDRQKFTHPVKKFGFRPLLRYFTPRYYIVVAEKIKA
;
A
#
# COMPACT_ATOMS: atom_id res chain seq x y z
N MET A 1 -15.32 7.67 -0.21
CA MET A 1 -14.09 8.47 0.00
C MET A 1 -13.47 9.02 -1.27
N TYR A 2 -13.48 8.30 -2.39
CA TYR A 2 -12.82 8.71 -3.64
C TYR A 2 -13.62 9.67 -4.55
N GLU A 3 -14.90 9.93 -4.28
CA GLU A 3 -15.77 10.70 -5.18
C GLU A 3 -15.45 12.19 -5.32
N LYS A 4 -14.73 12.79 -4.37
CA LYS A 4 -14.45 14.25 -4.39
C LYS A 4 -12.99 14.64 -4.68
N THR A 5 -12.03 13.74 -4.58
CA THR A 5 -10.61 14.01 -4.88
C THR A 5 -9.93 12.74 -5.35
N PHE A 6 -10.03 12.48 -6.64
CA PHE A 6 -9.33 11.36 -7.25
C PHE A 6 -7.81 11.55 -7.10
N PRO A 7 -7.04 10.63 -6.47
CA PRO A 7 -5.63 10.82 -6.18
C PRO A 7 -4.74 10.54 -7.41
N ASN A 8 -5.04 11.20 -8.55
CA ASN A 8 -4.43 10.94 -9.86
C ASN A 8 -2.90 10.86 -9.83
N LYS A 9 -2.24 11.79 -9.11
CA LYS A 9 -0.77 11.78 -9.03
C LYS A 9 -0.26 10.53 -8.31
N ARG A 10 -0.89 10.13 -7.20
CA ARG A 10 -0.53 8.93 -6.46
C ARG A 10 -0.71 7.69 -7.34
N PHE A 11 -1.88 7.53 -7.93
CA PHE A 11 -2.19 6.38 -8.80
C PHE A 11 -1.24 6.27 -9.98
N LYS A 12 -0.93 7.40 -10.63
CA LYS A 12 0.05 7.43 -11.73
C LYS A 12 1.42 6.91 -11.27
N LEU A 13 1.98 7.46 -10.20
CA LEU A 13 3.30 7.08 -9.70
C LEU A 13 3.33 5.65 -9.17
N THR A 14 2.25 5.19 -8.52
CA THR A 14 2.12 3.80 -8.07
C THR A 14 2.06 2.84 -9.25
N LEU A 15 1.32 3.20 -10.31
CA LEU A 15 1.24 2.39 -11.53
C LEU A 15 2.59 2.33 -12.26
N GLU A 16 3.28 3.45 -12.41
CA GLU A 16 4.62 3.49 -13.02
C GLU A 16 5.61 2.60 -12.25
N PHE A 17 5.56 2.62 -10.92
CA PHE A 17 6.39 1.76 -10.09
C PHE A 17 5.99 0.28 -10.23
N LEU A 18 4.69 -0.03 -10.25
CA LEU A 18 4.19 -1.39 -10.47
C LEU A 18 4.63 -1.92 -11.84
N GLN A 19 4.46 -1.15 -12.92
CA GLN A 19 4.84 -1.54 -14.28
C GLN A 19 6.34 -1.82 -14.43
N LYS A 20 7.18 -1.17 -13.64
CA LYS A 20 8.63 -1.40 -13.61
C LYS A 20 8.98 -2.78 -13.02
N HIS A 21 8.19 -3.30 -12.09
CA HIS A 21 8.54 -4.46 -11.28
C HIS A 21 7.65 -5.69 -11.49
N VAL A 22 6.46 -5.51 -12.08
CA VAL A 22 5.47 -6.56 -12.27
C VAL A 22 5.17 -6.74 -13.75
N LYS A 23 5.33 -7.95 -14.26
CA LYS A 23 4.98 -8.30 -15.65
C LYS A 23 3.47 -8.49 -15.79
N ILE A 24 2.91 -8.17 -16.95
CA ILE A 24 1.48 -8.36 -17.24
C ILE A 24 1.04 -9.85 -17.11
N SER A 25 1.97 -10.77 -17.29
CA SER A 25 1.71 -12.21 -17.13
C SER A 25 1.63 -12.67 -15.68
N GLU A 26 1.96 -11.82 -14.71
CA GLU A 26 1.87 -12.13 -13.28
C GLU A 26 0.47 -11.84 -12.76
N THR A 27 -0.05 -12.73 -11.92
CA THR A 27 -1.35 -12.55 -11.27
C THR A 27 -1.15 -11.80 -9.96
N ILE A 28 -1.82 -10.67 -9.82
CA ILE A 28 -1.77 -9.80 -8.65
C ILE A 28 -2.90 -10.18 -7.69
N PHE A 29 -2.56 -10.37 -6.41
CA PHE A 29 -3.53 -10.33 -5.32
C PHE A 29 -3.41 -8.97 -4.60
N ASP A 30 -4.37 -8.08 -4.89
CA ASP A 30 -4.45 -6.75 -4.29
C ASP A 30 -5.24 -6.83 -2.98
N PHE A 31 -4.52 -6.73 -1.86
CA PHE A 31 -5.04 -6.95 -0.52
C PHE A 31 -5.91 -5.77 -0.07
N GLY A 32 -7.19 -5.91 -0.27
CA GLY A 32 -8.24 -4.93 -0.06
C GLY A 32 -9.40 -5.18 -1.02
N VAL A 33 -10.54 -4.54 -0.78
CA VAL A 33 -11.69 -4.62 -1.69
C VAL A 33 -11.40 -3.96 -3.03
N PRO A 34 -12.10 -4.35 -4.12
CA PRO A 34 -11.98 -3.68 -5.41
C PRO A 34 -12.14 -2.16 -5.27
N ASN A 35 -11.23 -1.42 -5.83
CA ASN A 35 -11.13 0.02 -5.68
C ASN A 35 -10.73 0.68 -7.03
N PRO A 36 -10.74 2.02 -7.14
CA PRO A 36 -10.37 2.67 -8.40
C PRO A 36 -8.97 2.34 -8.90
N PHE A 37 -8.01 2.00 -8.03
CA PHE A 37 -6.67 1.64 -8.45
C PHE A 37 -6.60 0.19 -8.95
N SER A 38 -7.34 -0.75 -8.34
CA SER A 38 -7.50 -2.12 -8.86
C SER A 38 -8.02 -2.08 -10.30
N LYS A 39 -9.03 -1.24 -10.57
CA LYS A 39 -9.57 -1.04 -11.93
C LYS A 39 -8.52 -0.47 -12.90
N ILE A 40 -7.70 0.50 -12.47
CA ILE A 40 -6.59 1.03 -13.27
C ILE A 40 -5.59 -0.07 -13.62
N MET A 41 -5.26 -0.96 -12.68
CA MET A 41 -4.37 -2.10 -12.95
C MET A 41 -4.98 -3.02 -14.01
N GLU A 42 -6.27 -3.37 -13.90
CA GLU A 42 -7.00 -4.20 -14.88
C GLU A 42 -7.04 -3.54 -16.26
N GLU A 43 -7.34 -2.24 -16.34
CA GLU A 43 -7.33 -1.46 -17.59
C GLU A 43 -5.94 -1.41 -18.25
N ASN A 44 -4.87 -1.62 -17.48
CA ASN A 44 -3.49 -1.74 -17.97
C ASN A 44 -3.07 -3.20 -18.24
N GLY A 45 -4.03 -4.14 -18.25
CA GLY A 45 -3.83 -5.52 -18.67
C GLY A 45 -3.41 -6.50 -17.59
N TYR A 46 -3.37 -6.09 -16.31
CA TYR A 46 -3.07 -7.00 -15.20
C TYR A 46 -4.28 -7.87 -14.81
N ILE A 47 -4.00 -9.10 -14.41
CA ILE A 47 -4.99 -9.96 -13.76
C ILE A 47 -4.96 -9.62 -12.26
N VAL A 48 -6.04 -9.01 -11.75
CA VAL A 48 -6.12 -8.57 -10.36
C VAL A 48 -7.21 -9.33 -9.63
N LYS A 49 -6.87 -9.86 -8.47
CA LYS A 49 -7.79 -10.45 -7.51
C LYS A 49 -7.81 -9.60 -6.25
N ASN A 50 -8.97 -9.42 -5.66
CA ASN A 50 -9.15 -8.63 -4.44
C ASN A 50 -9.80 -9.45 -3.33
N THR A 51 -9.73 -8.95 -2.10
CA THR A 51 -10.53 -9.43 -0.98
C THR A 51 -12.01 -9.04 -1.15
N LYS A 52 -12.90 -9.67 -0.39
CA LYS A 52 -14.37 -9.51 -0.54
C LYS A 52 -14.99 -8.56 0.49
N GLY A 53 -14.18 -7.92 1.34
CA GLY A 53 -14.62 -7.00 2.38
C GLY A 53 -14.63 -7.63 3.78
N GLU A 54 -13.96 -8.75 3.94
CA GLU A 54 -13.66 -9.36 5.23
C GLU A 54 -12.78 -8.43 6.08
N ASP A 55 -12.88 -8.57 7.39
CA ASP A 55 -11.97 -7.92 8.34
C ASP A 55 -10.59 -8.60 8.26
N LEU A 56 -9.63 -7.93 7.63
CA LEU A 56 -8.31 -8.48 7.28
C LEU A 56 -7.43 -8.80 8.51
N ASP A 57 -7.73 -8.24 9.67
CA ASP A 57 -7.07 -8.62 10.92
C ASP A 57 -7.57 -9.98 11.45
N ASN A 58 -8.84 -10.31 11.17
CA ASN A 58 -9.51 -11.51 11.69
C ASN A 58 -9.64 -12.65 10.66
N ASP A 59 -9.79 -12.30 9.38
CA ASP A 59 -9.96 -13.29 8.30
C ASP A 59 -8.92 -13.08 7.19
N GLN A 60 -7.95 -13.97 7.13
CA GLN A 60 -6.87 -14.00 6.14
C GLN A 60 -6.99 -15.19 5.19
N THR A 61 -8.15 -15.83 5.13
CA THR A 61 -8.39 -17.02 4.32
C THR A 61 -8.05 -16.81 2.84
N ALA A 62 -8.33 -15.61 2.31
CA ALA A 62 -8.03 -15.27 0.93
C ALA A 62 -6.51 -15.35 0.60
N LEU A 63 -5.60 -15.04 1.54
CA LEU A 63 -4.15 -15.23 1.36
C LEU A 63 -3.78 -16.69 1.12
N GLN A 64 -4.59 -17.63 1.59
CA GLN A 64 -4.33 -19.05 1.54
C GLN A 64 -5.03 -19.73 0.36
N THR A 65 -6.19 -19.25 -0.05
CA THR A 65 -7.05 -19.88 -1.05
C THR A 65 -6.86 -19.32 -2.45
N GLU A 66 -6.45 -18.07 -2.60
CA GLU A 66 -6.22 -17.47 -3.91
C GLU A 66 -4.85 -17.87 -4.49
N GLU A 67 -4.81 -18.04 -5.81
CA GLU A 67 -3.58 -18.25 -6.56
C GLU A 67 -3.07 -16.91 -7.09
N TYR A 68 -1.86 -16.52 -6.74
CA TYR A 68 -1.22 -15.28 -7.15
C TYR A 68 0.31 -15.42 -7.14
N THR A 69 0.96 -14.59 -7.96
CA THR A 69 2.42 -14.53 -8.05
C THR A 69 2.99 -13.24 -7.46
N VAL A 70 2.15 -12.23 -7.31
CA VAL A 70 2.50 -10.94 -6.71
C VAL A 70 1.42 -10.55 -5.69
N PHE A 71 1.86 -10.17 -4.50
CA PHE A 71 1.00 -9.58 -3.48
C PHE A 71 1.13 -8.06 -3.53
N THR A 72 0.02 -7.33 -3.51
CA THR A 72 0.03 -5.87 -3.38
C THR A 72 -0.85 -5.42 -2.21
N ALA A 73 -0.40 -4.35 -1.52
CA ALA A 73 -1.17 -3.69 -0.47
C ALA A 73 -0.88 -2.19 -0.54
N PHE A 74 -1.78 -1.43 -1.18
CA PHE A 74 -1.60 0.00 -1.38
C PHE A 74 -2.47 0.79 -0.41
N GLU A 75 -1.84 1.47 0.56
CA GLU A 75 -2.50 2.23 1.62
C GLU A 75 -3.48 1.35 2.43
N ILE A 76 -2.99 0.22 2.89
CA ILE A 76 -3.75 -0.77 3.67
C ILE A 76 -3.12 -1.00 5.05
N PHE A 77 -1.78 -1.04 5.14
CA PHE A 77 -1.08 -1.46 6.35
C PHE A 77 -1.29 -0.52 7.54
N GLU A 78 -1.54 0.75 7.30
CA GLU A 78 -1.91 1.71 8.34
C GLU A 78 -3.26 1.42 9.01
N HIS A 79 -4.14 0.68 8.31
CA HIS A 79 -5.47 0.29 8.79
C HIS A 79 -5.49 -1.06 9.51
N LEU A 80 -4.40 -1.83 9.48
CA LEU A 80 -4.30 -3.13 10.13
C LEU A 80 -3.79 -2.97 11.56
N LEU A 81 -4.30 -3.79 12.47
CA LEU A 81 -3.76 -3.92 13.83
C LEU A 81 -2.49 -4.77 13.84
N ASN A 82 -2.45 -5.80 12.97
CA ASN A 82 -1.36 -6.78 12.96
C ASN A 82 -0.81 -7.05 11.54
N PRO A 83 -0.13 -6.08 10.91
CA PRO A 83 0.49 -6.28 9.59
C PRO A 83 1.58 -7.37 9.56
N TYR A 84 2.19 -7.69 10.70
CA TYR A 84 3.20 -8.74 10.83
C TYR A 84 2.65 -10.13 10.41
N THR A 85 1.48 -10.50 10.91
CA THR A 85 0.86 -11.79 10.59
C THR A 85 0.48 -11.90 9.11
N ILE A 86 0.02 -10.80 8.51
CA ILE A 86 -0.26 -10.76 7.07
C ILE A 86 0.99 -11.10 6.28
N LEU A 87 2.11 -10.41 6.55
CA LEU A 87 3.38 -10.62 5.83
C LEU A 87 3.94 -12.03 5.98
N GLN A 88 3.73 -12.68 7.12
CA GLN A 88 4.12 -14.07 7.31
C GLN A 88 3.27 -15.04 6.48
N ASN A 89 1.98 -14.72 6.26
CA ASN A 89 1.03 -15.56 5.56
C ASN A 89 1.02 -15.35 4.04
N VAL A 90 1.71 -14.34 3.51
CA VAL A 90 1.88 -14.16 2.05
C VAL A 90 2.66 -15.34 1.46
N LYS A 91 2.08 -16.00 0.44
CA LYS A 91 2.63 -17.23 -0.16
C LYS A 91 3.54 -16.99 -1.35
N CYS A 92 3.41 -15.87 -2.06
CA CYS A 92 4.25 -15.57 -3.22
C CYS A 92 5.64 -15.07 -2.80
N ASP A 93 6.55 -14.98 -3.77
CA ASP A 93 7.93 -14.54 -3.57
C ASP A 93 8.13 -13.03 -3.81
N LYS A 94 7.11 -12.31 -4.27
CA LYS A 94 7.18 -10.88 -4.59
C LYS A 94 6.01 -10.12 -3.99
N LEU A 95 6.31 -8.98 -3.38
CA LEU A 95 5.27 -8.05 -2.91
C LEU A 95 5.58 -6.60 -3.27
N LEU A 96 4.51 -5.79 -3.41
CA LEU A 96 4.59 -4.33 -3.49
C LEU A 96 3.65 -3.74 -2.42
N ILE A 97 4.19 -2.86 -1.59
CA ILE A 97 3.44 -2.21 -0.52
C ILE A 97 3.64 -0.71 -0.60
N SER A 98 2.56 0.05 -0.47
CA SER A 98 2.66 1.49 -0.20
C SER A 98 1.98 1.85 1.11
N ILE A 99 2.56 2.83 1.79
CA ILE A 99 2.05 3.39 3.04
C ILE A 99 2.11 4.92 3.01
N PRO A 100 1.19 5.60 3.70
CA PRO A 100 1.30 7.02 3.96
C PRO A 100 2.34 7.26 5.06
N LEU A 101 3.32 8.14 4.80
CA LEU A 101 4.31 8.52 5.80
C LEU A 101 3.74 9.55 6.76
N ARG A 102 4.15 9.46 8.02
CA ARG A 102 3.93 10.47 9.03
C ARG A 102 4.49 11.82 8.58
N LEU A 103 3.68 12.87 8.71
CA LEU A 103 4.11 14.23 8.46
C LEU A 103 4.43 14.92 9.80
N TRP A 104 5.70 15.24 10.05
CA TRP A 104 6.18 15.84 11.30
C TRP A 104 5.47 17.17 11.67
N PHE A 105 4.91 17.86 10.69
CA PHE A 105 4.19 19.13 10.87
C PHE A 105 2.67 18.98 10.94
N SER A 106 2.15 17.76 10.97
CA SER A 106 0.72 17.46 10.98
C SER A 106 0.41 16.46 12.10
N PRO A 107 -0.75 16.56 12.75
CA PRO A 107 -1.19 15.51 13.65
C PRO A 107 -1.43 14.22 12.86
N ALA A 108 -1.39 13.09 13.57
CA ALA A 108 -1.75 11.78 13.04
C ALA A 108 -3.16 11.80 12.41
N TYR A 109 -3.35 11.02 11.38
CA TYR A 109 -4.65 10.89 10.73
C TYR A 109 -5.66 10.25 11.70
N ARG A 110 -6.86 10.80 11.73
CA ARG A 110 -7.91 10.31 12.60
C ARG A 110 -9.27 10.39 11.91
N SER A 111 -9.82 9.25 11.49
CA SER A 111 -11.24 9.15 11.14
C SER A 111 -12.09 9.02 12.40
N LYS A 112 -13.12 9.87 12.52
CA LYS A 112 -14.08 9.83 13.64
C LYS A 112 -15.37 9.11 13.28
N THR A 113 -15.66 9.00 12.01
CA THR A 113 -16.98 8.55 11.50
C THR A 113 -16.92 7.25 10.75
N ASP A 114 -15.76 6.91 10.17
CA ASP A 114 -15.56 5.68 9.43
C ASP A 114 -14.56 4.78 10.16
N MET A 115 -15.03 3.62 10.61
CA MET A 115 -14.21 2.68 11.36
C MET A 115 -13.16 2.01 10.46
N TRP A 116 -13.46 1.79 9.18
CA TRP A 116 -12.56 1.17 8.21
C TRP A 116 -11.47 2.12 7.72
N ASP A 117 -11.63 3.44 7.94
CA ASP A 117 -10.66 4.48 7.59
C ASP A 117 -9.83 4.94 8.81
N ARG A 118 -9.77 4.14 9.86
CA ARG A 118 -8.90 4.42 11.01
C ARG A 118 -7.48 3.99 10.73
N HIS A 119 -6.52 4.90 10.99
CA HIS A 119 -5.11 4.53 11.02
C HIS A 119 -4.75 4.06 12.43
N TYR A 120 -4.40 2.82 12.55
CA TYR A 120 -3.83 2.26 13.78
C TYR A 120 -2.33 2.49 13.84
N HIS A 121 -1.68 2.68 12.68
CA HIS A 121 -0.27 2.97 12.54
C HIS A 121 -0.02 4.27 11.79
N GLU A 122 0.95 5.05 12.25
CA GLU A 122 1.52 6.21 11.56
C GLU A 122 2.98 5.87 11.23
N PHE A 123 3.22 5.39 10.03
CA PHE A 123 4.52 4.89 9.63
C PHE A 123 5.53 5.98 9.31
N GLU A 124 6.76 5.76 9.73
CA GLU A 124 7.97 6.24 9.06
C GLU A 124 8.51 5.12 8.15
N ASP A 125 9.31 5.45 7.14
CA ASP A 125 9.79 4.48 6.15
C ASP A 125 10.56 3.31 6.77
N TRP A 126 11.47 3.59 7.70
CA TRP A 126 12.27 2.57 8.40
C TRP A 126 11.42 1.57 9.20
N GLN A 127 10.22 1.94 9.65
CA GLN A 127 9.33 1.02 10.35
C GLN A 127 8.80 -0.07 9.42
N LEU A 128 8.41 0.30 8.18
CA LEU A 128 8.04 -0.67 7.17
C LEU A 128 9.25 -1.53 6.77
N ASP A 129 10.44 -0.92 6.62
CA ASP A 129 11.66 -1.64 6.27
C ASP A 129 11.97 -2.75 7.30
N TRP A 130 11.93 -2.42 8.59
CA TRP A 130 12.18 -3.40 9.66
C TRP A 130 11.08 -4.47 9.76
N LEU A 131 9.82 -4.09 9.49
CA LEU A 131 8.72 -5.03 9.46
C LEU A 131 8.90 -6.06 8.34
N LEU A 132 9.31 -5.62 7.15
CA LEU A 132 9.63 -6.49 6.02
C LEU A 132 10.83 -7.38 6.31
N GLU A 133 11.92 -6.82 6.80
CA GLU A 133 13.11 -7.58 7.20
C GLU A 133 12.77 -8.67 8.24
N LYS A 134 12.02 -8.30 9.29
CA LYS A 134 11.60 -9.21 10.36
C LYS A 134 10.73 -10.36 9.87
N THR A 135 9.98 -10.14 8.78
CA THR A 135 9.10 -11.16 8.19
C THR A 135 9.74 -11.91 7.02
N GLY A 136 11.04 -11.74 6.78
CA GLY A 136 11.82 -12.47 5.79
C GLY A 136 11.71 -11.91 4.37
N TRP A 137 11.47 -10.61 4.23
CA TRP A 137 11.43 -9.92 2.94
C TRP A 137 12.63 -9.00 2.78
N LYS A 138 13.23 -9.03 1.59
CA LYS A 138 14.32 -8.14 1.18
C LYS A 138 13.79 -7.10 0.21
N ILE A 139 13.85 -5.83 0.58
CA ILE A 139 13.51 -4.73 -0.31
C ILE A 139 14.53 -4.65 -1.45
N THR A 140 14.06 -4.69 -2.69
CA THR A 140 14.88 -4.63 -3.91
C THR A 140 14.81 -3.28 -4.61
N ASP A 141 13.70 -2.54 -4.43
CA ASP A 141 13.58 -1.15 -4.88
C ASP A 141 12.56 -0.39 -4.02
N ARG A 142 12.69 0.94 -3.99
CA ARG A 142 11.81 1.81 -3.21
C ARG A 142 11.69 3.20 -3.82
N GLN A 143 10.56 3.85 -3.57
CA GLN A 143 10.33 5.21 -4.01
C GLN A 143 9.54 5.99 -2.96
N LYS A 144 9.90 7.27 -2.78
CA LYS A 144 9.11 8.22 -2.00
C LYS A 144 8.59 9.33 -2.90
N PHE A 145 7.37 9.78 -2.66
CA PHE A 145 6.82 10.91 -3.40
C PHE A 145 5.96 11.83 -2.55
N THR A 146 5.98 13.10 -2.94
CA THR A 146 5.22 14.15 -2.27
C THR A 146 3.77 14.18 -2.76
N HIS A 147 2.87 14.67 -1.91
CA HIS A 147 1.49 14.96 -2.30
C HIS A 147 1.15 16.43 -2.02
N PRO A 148 1.53 17.34 -2.94
CA PRO A 148 1.21 18.75 -2.80
C PRO A 148 -0.30 18.99 -2.80
N VAL A 149 -0.75 19.94 -2.00
CA VAL A 149 -2.15 20.39 -1.99
C VAL A 149 -2.23 21.84 -2.44
N LYS A 150 -3.19 22.16 -3.31
CA LYS A 150 -3.42 23.52 -3.80
C LYS A 150 -4.16 24.35 -2.75
N LYS A 151 -3.49 24.67 -1.64
CA LYS A 151 -4.00 25.53 -0.57
C LYS A 151 -2.89 26.47 -0.11
N PHE A 152 -3.26 27.68 0.31
CA PHE A 152 -2.33 28.63 0.91
C PHE A 152 -2.05 28.26 2.38
N GLY A 153 -0.81 28.39 2.81
CA GLY A 153 -0.42 28.20 4.20
C GLY A 153 0.91 27.47 4.38
N PHE A 154 1.46 27.48 5.57
CA PHE A 154 2.75 26.88 5.91
C PHE A 154 2.73 25.34 5.70
N ARG A 155 1.71 24.65 6.21
CA ARG A 155 1.58 23.20 6.04
C ARG A 155 1.43 22.75 4.58
N PRO A 156 0.59 23.38 3.75
CA PRO A 156 0.57 23.14 2.31
C PRO A 156 1.92 23.32 1.63
N LEU A 157 2.69 24.37 1.99
CA LEU A 157 4.03 24.60 1.44
C LEU A 157 4.98 23.45 1.77
N LEU A 158 5.02 22.98 3.01
CA LEU A 158 5.86 21.87 3.42
C LEU A 158 5.56 20.56 2.67
N ARG A 159 4.30 20.34 2.22
CA ARG A 159 3.92 19.15 1.44
C ARG A 159 4.57 19.07 0.05
N TYR A 160 5.13 20.16 -0.46
CA TYR A 160 5.90 20.12 -1.71
C TYR A 160 7.26 19.45 -1.53
N PHE A 161 7.82 19.51 -0.33
CA PHE A 161 9.19 19.05 -0.04
C PHE A 161 9.22 17.79 0.84
N THR A 162 8.15 17.52 1.59
CA THR A 162 8.09 16.37 2.49
C THR A 162 7.38 15.20 1.80
N PRO A 163 8.03 14.04 1.66
CA PRO A 163 7.38 12.84 1.15
C PRO A 163 6.13 12.49 1.98
N ARG A 164 5.05 12.14 1.31
CA ARG A 164 3.80 11.68 1.94
C ARG A 164 3.59 10.19 1.75
N TYR A 165 4.13 9.62 0.69
CA TYR A 165 3.96 8.22 0.38
C TYR A 165 5.30 7.54 0.20
N TYR A 166 5.36 6.30 0.65
CA TYR A 166 6.48 5.41 0.48
C TYR A 166 5.99 4.11 -0.14
N ILE A 167 6.59 3.69 -1.25
CA ILE A 167 6.30 2.45 -1.93
C ILE A 167 7.58 1.62 -2.03
N VAL A 168 7.44 0.33 -1.82
CA VAL A 168 8.53 -0.63 -1.91
C VAL A 168 8.12 -1.83 -2.74
N VAL A 169 9.09 -2.45 -3.39
CA VAL A 169 9.02 -3.82 -3.86
C VAL A 169 10.00 -4.67 -3.05
N ALA A 170 9.55 -5.83 -2.61
CA ALA A 170 10.39 -6.76 -1.87
C ALA A 170 10.21 -8.19 -2.37
N GLU A 171 11.28 -8.97 -2.20
CA GLU A 171 11.32 -10.39 -2.55
C GLU A 171 11.54 -11.24 -1.31
N LYS A 172 10.93 -12.42 -1.28
CA LYS A 172 11.08 -13.36 -0.17
C LYS A 172 12.52 -13.85 -0.09
N ILE A 173 13.12 -13.76 1.09
CA ILE A 173 14.44 -14.34 1.32
C ILE A 173 14.29 -15.87 1.30
N LYS A 174 14.93 -16.50 0.33
CA LYS A 174 14.98 -17.98 0.28
C LYS A 174 15.94 -18.47 1.35
N ALA A 175 15.44 -19.36 2.21
CA ALA A 175 16.23 -20.01 3.23
C ALA A 175 17.29 -20.96 2.63
#